data_7f7428f33982ed562e4be92653a18fc3
#
_entry.id   7f7428f33982ed562e4be92653a18fc3
#
_cell.length_a   1.000
_cell.length_b   1.000
_cell.length_c   1.000
_cell.angle_alpha   90.00
_cell.angle_beta   90.00
_cell.angle_gamma   90.00
#
_symmetry.space_group_name_H-M   'P 1'
#
loop_
_entity.id
_entity.type
_entity.pdbx_description
1 polymer ?
#
loop_
_entity_poly.entity_id
_entity_poly.type
_entity_poly.pdbx_seq_one_letter_code
_entity_poly.pdbx_strand_id
1 'polypeptide(L)'
;MDIVQNIQSAVAPVFMLTAVATMISALATRLARIIDRARSIEARTDSDAADHWELRRLALRGNMVNLSIGFLVLCALFIGMTVAGLFLNEYLGDMLLAFCFLFGIFCFAISLILFLVETLLAKHTLSFSKIKRSFEPK
;
A
#
# COMPACT_ATOMS: atom_id res chain seq x y z
N MET A 1 4.51 35.56 7.77
CA MET A 1 4.86 34.34 8.56
C MET A 1 6.36 34.16 8.60
N ASP A 2 6.96 33.92 9.77
CA ASP A 2 8.40 33.78 9.89
C ASP A 2 8.88 32.44 9.29
N ILE A 3 9.99 32.45 8.58
CA ILE A 3 10.61 31.26 7.95
C ILE A 3 10.77 30.12 8.97
N VAL A 4 11.05 30.43 10.22
CA VAL A 4 11.18 29.47 11.32
C VAL A 4 9.86 28.74 11.58
N GLN A 5 8.75 29.44 11.53
CA GLN A 5 7.40 28.86 11.74
C GLN A 5 7.02 27.95 10.58
N ASN A 6 7.35 28.31 9.33
CA ASN A 6 7.11 27.44 8.16
C ASN A 6 7.95 26.17 8.24
N ILE A 7 9.21 26.23 8.68
CA ILE A 7 10.07 25.06 8.88
C ILE A 7 9.47 24.14 9.97
N GLN A 8 9.03 24.69 11.10
CA GLN A 8 8.38 23.91 12.16
C GLN A 8 7.12 23.22 11.68
N SER A 9 6.29 23.91 10.90
CA SER A 9 5.04 23.33 10.33
C SER A 9 5.30 22.26 9.30
N ALA A 10 6.44 22.29 8.59
CA ALA A 10 6.81 21.28 7.59
C ALA A 10 7.38 19.98 8.21
N VAL A 11 7.79 19.98 9.48
CA VAL A 11 8.39 18.79 10.13
C VAL A 11 7.44 17.59 10.14
N ALA A 12 6.19 17.77 10.56
CA ALA A 12 5.21 16.69 10.62
C ALA A 12 4.91 16.07 9.24
N PRO A 13 4.62 16.85 8.17
CA PRO A 13 4.47 16.31 6.81
C PRO A 13 5.70 15.54 6.31
N VAL A 14 6.91 16.01 6.60
CA VAL A 14 8.16 15.34 6.19
C VAL A 14 8.31 13.97 6.86
N PHE A 15 8.04 13.87 8.17
CA PHE A 15 8.04 12.57 8.85
C PHE A 15 6.99 11.62 8.26
N MET A 16 5.83 12.12 7.86
CA MET A 16 4.81 11.31 7.21
C MET A 16 5.27 10.79 5.85
N LEU A 17 6.01 11.58 5.06
CA LEU A 17 6.61 11.12 3.79
C LEU A 17 7.59 9.96 4.02
N THR A 18 8.37 9.98 5.09
CA THR A 18 9.27 8.87 5.46
C THR A 18 8.47 7.60 5.78
N ALA A 19 7.37 7.71 6.52
CA ALA A 19 6.49 6.57 6.80
C ALA A 19 5.87 6.00 5.51
N VAL A 20 5.40 6.87 4.61
CA VAL A 20 4.86 6.47 3.30
C VAL A 20 5.91 5.74 2.47
N ALA A 21 7.15 6.25 2.38
CA ALA A 21 8.24 5.61 1.65
C ALA A 21 8.57 4.21 2.18
N THR A 22 8.60 4.05 3.50
CA THR A 22 8.81 2.76 4.17
C THR A 22 7.70 1.76 3.84
N MET A 23 6.44 2.21 3.86
CA MET A 23 5.28 1.37 3.51
C MET A 23 5.29 0.96 2.04
N ILE A 24 5.63 1.87 1.12
CA ILE A 24 5.78 1.54 -0.31
C ILE A 24 6.83 0.46 -0.51
N SER A 25 7.99 0.56 0.14
CA SER A 25 9.05 -0.45 0.07
C SER A 25 8.58 -1.83 0.56
N ALA A 26 7.87 -1.87 1.69
CA ALA A 26 7.31 -3.11 2.23
C ALA A 26 6.28 -3.75 1.29
N LEU A 27 5.37 -2.94 0.72
CA LEU A 27 4.34 -3.41 -0.22
C LEU A 27 4.95 -3.86 -1.56
N ALA A 28 5.95 -3.15 -2.08
CA ALA A 28 6.66 -3.53 -3.31
C ALA A 28 7.34 -4.89 -3.16
N THR A 29 7.98 -5.15 -2.02
CA THR A 29 8.59 -6.45 -1.72
C THR A 29 7.53 -7.58 -1.68
N ARG A 30 6.36 -7.32 -1.12
CA ARG A 30 5.23 -8.28 -1.12
C ARG A 30 4.69 -8.52 -2.52
N LEU A 31 4.52 -7.47 -3.30
CA LEU A 31 4.05 -7.57 -4.68
C LEU A 31 5.01 -8.40 -5.54
N ALA A 32 6.31 -8.18 -5.41
CA ALA A 32 7.32 -8.98 -6.10
C ALA A 32 7.17 -10.48 -5.80
N ARG A 33 7.00 -10.86 -4.53
CA ARG A 33 6.79 -12.27 -4.14
C ARG A 33 5.51 -12.88 -4.71
N ILE A 34 4.42 -12.10 -4.81
CA ILE A 34 3.16 -12.54 -5.43
C ILE A 34 3.38 -12.81 -6.93
N ILE A 35 4.06 -11.89 -7.62
CA ILE A 35 4.38 -12.01 -9.05
C ILE A 35 5.29 -13.21 -9.31
N ASP A 36 6.36 -13.40 -8.51
CA ASP A 36 7.28 -14.52 -8.65
C ASP A 36 6.55 -15.87 -8.45
N ARG A 37 5.63 -15.94 -7.50
CA ARG A 37 4.79 -17.13 -7.30
C ARG A 37 3.89 -17.37 -8.49
N ALA A 38 3.23 -16.35 -9.02
CA ALA A 38 2.37 -16.47 -10.20
C ALA A 38 3.15 -16.98 -11.41
N ARG A 39 4.33 -16.41 -11.69
CA ARG A 39 5.22 -16.87 -12.76
C ARG A 39 5.67 -18.32 -12.57
N SER A 40 5.95 -18.73 -11.34
CA SER A 40 6.36 -20.12 -11.04
C SER A 40 5.25 -21.14 -11.31
N ILE A 41 3.99 -20.75 -11.21
CA ILE A 41 2.82 -21.58 -11.53
C ILE A 41 2.63 -21.63 -13.04
N GLU A 42 2.69 -20.47 -13.71
CA GLU A 42 2.55 -20.39 -15.18
C GLU A 42 3.65 -21.19 -15.93
N ALA A 43 4.85 -21.29 -15.36
CA ALA A 43 5.95 -22.05 -15.95
C ALA A 43 5.79 -23.58 -15.83
N ARG A 44 4.79 -24.08 -15.10
CA ARG A 44 4.48 -25.51 -15.02
C ARG A 44 3.62 -25.91 -16.22
N THR A 45 4.11 -26.88 -16.97
CA THR A 45 3.48 -27.34 -18.23
C THR A 45 2.19 -28.13 -18.01
N ASP A 46 1.98 -28.68 -16.80
CA ASP A 46 0.74 -29.37 -16.39
C ASP A 46 -0.14 -28.39 -15.60
N SER A 47 -1.01 -27.66 -16.30
CA SER A 47 -1.98 -26.73 -15.67
C SER A 47 -3.25 -27.49 -15.29
N ASP A 48 -3.31 -27.95 -14.04
CA ASP A 48 -4.53 -28.46 -13.43
C ASP A 48 -5.50 -27.33 -13.10
N ALA A 49 -6.81 -27.65 -13.01
CA ALA A 49 -7.85 -26.70 -12.60
C ALA A 49 -7.55 -26.00 -11.25
N ALA A 50 -6.77 -26.65 -10.39
CA ALA A 50 -6.28 -26.11 -9.12
C ALA A 50 -5.30 -24.93 -9.34
N ASP A 51 -4.46 -24.98 -10.37
CA ASP A 51 -3.48 -23.93 -10.69
C ASP A 51 -4.17 -22.65 -11.20
N HIS A 52 -5.24 -22.78 -11.99
CA HIS A 52 -6.05 -21.65 -12.45
C HIS A 52 -6.73 -20.92 -11.27
N TRP A 53 -7.15 -21.63 -10.26
CA TRP A 53 -7.79 -21.06 -9.08
C TRP A 53 -6.76 -20.35 -8.18
N GLU A 54 -5.56 -20.91 -8.03
CA GLU A 54 -4.43 -20.28 -7.31
C GLU A 54 -3.99 -18.99 -8.02
N LEU A 55 -3.85 -19.00 -9.35
CA LEU A 55 -3.51 -17.82 -10.15
C LEU A 55 -4.53 -16.68 -9.98
N ARG A 56 -5.83 -17.01 -10.02
CA ARG A 56 -6.88 -16.02 -9.81
C ARG A 56 -6.82 -15.37 -8.42
N ARG A 57 -6.50 -16.13 -7.39
CA ARG A 57 -6.30 -15.61 -6.03
C ARG A 57 -5.06 -14.73 -5.93
N LEU A 58 -3.95 -15.13 -6.55
CA LEU A 58 -2.73 -14.33 -6.59
C LEU A 58 -2.96 -13.01 -7.33
N ALA A 59 -3.70 -13.04 -8.44
CA ALA A 59 -4.07 -11.84 -9.18
C ALA A 59 -4.91 -10.87 -8.34
N LEU A 60 -5.91 -11.35 -7.60
CA LEU A 60 -6.72 -10.51 -6.71
C LEU A 60 -5.85 -9.88 -5.59
N ARG A 61 -4.98 -10.65 -4.95
CA ARG A 61 -4.06 -10.16 -3.92
C ARG A 61 -3.07 -9.14 -4.49
N GLY A 62 -2.49 -9.44 -5.66
CA GLY A 62 -1.60 -8.52 -6.36
C GLY A 62 -2.29 -7.19 -6.69
N ASN A 63 -3.54 -7.22 -7.13
CA ASN A 63 -4.32 -6.02 -7.41
C ASN A 63 -4.60 -5.19 -6.15
N MET A 64 -4.90 -5.82 -5.01
CA MET A 64 -5.09 -5.12 -3.73
C MET A 64 -3.81 -4.44 -3.26
N VAL A 65 -2.65 -5.11 -3.36
CA VAL A 65 -1.35 -4.52 -3.02
C VAL A 65 -1.03 -3.35 -3.95
N ASN A 66 -1.24 -3.51 -5.24
CA ASN A 66 -1.01 -2.45 -6.23
C ASN A 66 -1.90 -1.23 -5.97
N LEU A 67 -3.17 -1.45 -5.63
CA LEU A 67 -4.10 -0.38 -5.25
C LEU A 67 -3.65 0.34 -3.98
N SER A 68 -3.15 -0.39 -2.97
CA SER A 68 -2.59 0.19 -1.75
C SER A 68 -1.38 1.07 -2.05
N ILE A 69 -0.47 0.64 -2.93
CA ILE A 69 0.67 1.45 -3.39
C ILE A 69 0.17 2.71 -4.10
N GLY A 70 -0.85 2.60 -4.95
CA GLY A 70 -1.46 3.75 -5.63
C GLY A 70 -1.97 4.82 -4.65
N PHE A 71 -2.67 4.41 -3.59
CA PHE A 71 -3.13 5.33 -2.53
C PHE A 71 -1.96 5.94 -1.75
N LEU A 72 -0.85 5.21 -1.51
CA LEU A 72 0.34 5.77 -0.86
C LEU A 72 1.04 6.82 -1.74
N VAL A 73 1.13 6.58 -3.04
CA VAL A 73 1.69 7.56 -3.99
C VAL A 73 0.83 8.81 -4.01
N LEU A 74 -0.49 8.66 -4.06
CA LEU A 74 -1.43 9.78 -4.00
C LEU A 74 -1.29 10.58 -2.69
N CYS A 75 -1.17 9.87 -1.55
CA CYS A 75 -0.87 10.47 -0.25
C CYS A 75 0.43 11.29 -0.30
N ALA A 76 1.52 10.72 -0.84
CA ALA A 76 2.80 11.42 -0.96
C ALA A 76 2.69 12.71 -1.80
N LEU A 77 1.91 12.68 -2.89
CA LEU A 77 1.65 13.86 -3.72
C LEU A 77 0.95 14.97 -2.95
N PHE A 78 -0.13 14.64 -2.21
CA PHE A 78 -0.86 15.63 -1.42
C PHE A 78 -0.03 16.22 -0.29
N ILE A 79 0.78 15.40 0.39
CA ILE A 79 1.69 15.87 1.43
C ILE A 79 2.79 16.75 0.82
N GLY A 80 3.37 16.36 -0.32
CA GLY A 80 4.33 17.16 -1.05
C GLY A 80 3.76 18.52 -1.46
N MET A 81 2.52 18.55 -1.96
CA MET A 81 1.80 19.79 -2.27
C MET A 81 1.59 20.66 -1.02
N THR A 82 1.27 20.05 0.12
CA THR A 82 1.14 20.78 1.39
C THR A 82 2.46 21.42 1.80
N VAL A 83 3.56 20.68 1.73
CA VAL A 83 4.90 21.22 2.06
C VAL A 83 5.28 22.36 1.12
N ALA A 84 5.12 22.17 -0.20
CA ALA A 84 5.38 23.23 -1.19
C ALA A 84 4.50 24.45 -0.94
N GLY A 85 3.23 24.26 -0.63
CA GLY A 85 2.28 25.32 -0.35
C GLY A 85 2.61 26.15 0.90
N LEU A 86 3.21 25.55 1.93
CA LEU A 86 3.68 26.28 3.11
C LEU A 86 4.73 27.36 2.78
N PHE A 87 5.53 27.15 1.73
CA PHE A 87 6.51 28.14 1.25
C PHE A 87 5.90 29.17 0.28
N LEU A 88 4.73 28.86 -0.32
CA LEU A 88 4.00 29.72 -1.24
C LEU A 88 2.81 30.42 -0.57
N ASN A 89 2.80 30.51 0.74
CA ASN A 89 1.66 30.86 1.60
C ASN A 89 0.96 32.21 1.27
N GLU A 90 1.61 33.14 0.56
CA GLU A 90 1.00 34.40 0.11
C GLU A 90 -0.07 34.18 -0.97
N TYR A 91 -0.05 33.05 -1.66
CA TYR A 91 -0.92 32.73 -2.81
C TYR A 91 -1.97 31.64 -2.55
N LEU A 92 -1.71 30.74 -1.58
CA LEU A 92 -2.59 29.64 -1.23
C LEU A 92 -3.13 29.83 0.19
N GLY A 93 -4.43 29.94 0.33
CA GLY A 93 -5.07 30.11 1.65
C GLY A 93 -4.80 28.90 2.56
N ASP A 94 -4.60 29.15 3.86
CA ASP A 94 -4.33 28.15 4.89
C ASP A 94 -5.36 26.98 4.88
N MET A 95 -6.61 27.28 4.53
CA MET A 95 -7.68 26.29 4.44
C MET A 95 -7.42 25.25 3.35
N LEU A 96 -6.90 25.66 2.19
CA LEU A 96 -6.60 24.74 1.09
C LEU A 96 -5.47 23.78 1.47
N LEU A 97 -4.43 24.29 2.15
CA LEU A 97 -3.31 23.47 2.63
C LEU A 97 -3.76 22.44 3.66
N ALA A 98 -4.65 22.83 4.59
CA ALA A 98 -5.24 21.93 5.56
C ALA A 98 -6.06 20.82 4.88
N PHE A 99 -6.87 21.15 3.86
CA PHE A 99 -7.59 20.13 3.08
C PHE A 99 -6.69 19.17 2.33
N CYS A 100 -5.62 19.67 1.69
CA CYS A 100 -4.63 18.81 1.02
C CYS A 100 -3.98 17.84 2.02
N PHE A 101 -3.59 18.31 3.18
CA PHE A 101 -2.98 17.49 4.23
C PHE A 101 -3.94 16.42 4.76
N LEU A 102 -5.19 16.80 5.09
CA LEU A 102 -6.23 15.87 5.55
C LEU A 102 -6.54 14.82 4.49
N PHE A 103 -6.61 15.20 3.22
CA PHE A 103 -6.83 14.25 2.13
C PHE A 103 -5.68 13.26 1.99
N GLY A 104 -4.43 13.73 2.16
CA GLY A 104 -3.25 12.86 2.22
C GLY A 104 -3.34 11.83 3.33
N ILE A 105 -3.71 12.25 4.55
CA ILE A 105 -3.93 11.33 5.69
C ILE A 105 -5.04 10.31 5.39
N PHE A 106 -6.12 10.75 4.76
CA PHE A 106 -7.23 9.87 4.40
C PHE A 106 -6.80 8.80 3.39
N CYS A 107 -6.03 9.17 2.36
CA CYS A 107 -5.43 8.22 1.41
C CYS A 107 -4.50 7.22 2.11
N PHE A 108 -3.70 7.68 3.08
CA PHE A 108 -2.84 6.82 3.88
C PHE A 108 -3.66 5.79 4.68
N ALA A 109 -4.72 6.23 5.34
CA ALA A 109 -5.60 5.34 6.11
C ALA A 109 -6.26 4.27 5.21
N ILE A 110 -6.75 4.65 4.02
CA ILE A 110 -7.31 3.70 3.05
C ILE A 110 -6.25 2.66 2.65
N SER A 111 -5.03 3.08 2.36
CA SER A 111 -3.94 2.16 2.00
C SER A 111 -3.65 1.15 3.11
N LEU A 112 -3.63 1.60 4.38
CA LEU A 112 -3.43 0.71 5.53
C LEU A 112 -4.58 -0.30 5.68
N ILE A 113 -5.82 0.11 5.46
CA ILE A 113 -6.98 -0.79 5.50
C ILE A 113 -6.87 -1.85 4.39
N LEU A 114 -6.55 -1.46 3.16
CA LEU A 114 -6.34 -2.39 2.05
C LEU A 114 -5.22 -3.39 2.34
N PHE A 115 -4.12 -2.92 2.91
CA PHE A 115 -3.01 -3.76 3.33
C PHE A 115 -3.41 -4.74 4.45
N LEU A 116 -4.20 -4.29 5.43
CA LEU A 116 -4.71 -5.14 6.49
C LEU A 116 -5.60 -6.25 5.93
N VAL A 117 -6.54 -5.89 5.05
CA VAL A 117 -7.44 -6.86 4.39
C VAL A 117 -6.64 -7.91 3.60
N GLU A 118 -5.65 -7.48 2.80
CA GLU A 118 -4.77 -8.40 2.06
C GLU A 118 -4.06 -9.37 3.01
N THR A 119 -3.51 -8.85 4.12
CA THR A 119 -2.77 -9.67 5.10
C THR A 119 -3.67 -10.69 5.79
N LEU A 120 -4.92 -10.33 6.11
CA LEU A 120 -5.89 -11.24 6.71
C LEU A 120 -6.30 -12.34 5.72
N LEU A 121 -6.53 -12.00 4.45
CA LEU A 121 -6.82 -12.97 3.38
C LEU A 121 -5.65 -13.95 3.19
N ALA A 122 -4.39 -13.47 3.28
CA ALA A 122 -3.21 -14.30 3.20
C ALA A 122 -3.15 -15.34 4.34
N LYS A 123 -3.44 -14.94 5.57
CA LYS A 123 -3.45 -15.85 6.75
C LYS A 123 -4.53 -16.91 6.65
N HIS A 124 -5.74 -16.54 6.23
CA HIS A 124 -6.87 -17.47 6.13
C HIS A 124 -6.57 -18.61 5.15
N THR A 125 -5.87 -18.34 4.07
CA THR A 125 -5.49 -19.34 3.07
C THR A 125 -4.48 -20.37 3.60
N LEU A 126 -3.54 -19.94 4.45
CA LEU A 126 -2.52 -20.83 5.03
C LEU A 126 -3.11 -21.77 6.09
N SER A 127 -4.14 -21.35 6.83
CA SER A 127 -4.79 -22.18 7.83
C SER A 127 -5.53 -23.37 7.22
N PHE A 128 -6.21 -23.19 6.10
CA PHE A 128 -6.93 -24.28 5.41
C PHE A 128 -5.99 -25.30 4.76
N SER A 129 -4.82 -24.89 4.26
CA SER A 129 -3.86 -25.83 3.65
C SER A 129 -3.20 -26.76 4.69
N LYS A 130 -3.01 -26.28 5.91
CA LYS A 130 -2.50 -27.12 7.03
C LYS A 130 -3.51 -28.18 7.44
N ILE A 131 -4.79 -27.83 7.53
CA ILE A 131 -5.86 -28.75 7.91
C ILE A 131 -6.03 -29.85 6.86
N LYS A 132 -6.00 -29.51 5.55
CA LYS A 132 -6.14 -30.49 4.48
C LYS A 132 -4.99 -31.53 4.48
N ARG A 133 -3.75 -31.10 4.76
CA ARG A 133 -2.58 -31.97 4.82
C ARG A 133 -2.58 -32.91 6.05
N SER A 134 -3.32 -32.57 7.09
CA SER A 134 -3.48 -33.41 8.30
C SER A 134 -4.50 -34.54 8.15
N PHE A 135 -5.34 -34.47 7.11
CA PHE A 135 -6.41 -35.46 6.82
C PHE A 135 -6.08 -36.37 5.64
N GLU A 136 -4.93 -36.24 4.98
CA GLU A 136 -4.48 -37.18 3.95
C GLU A 136 -3.81 -38.38 4.61
N PRO A 137 -4.42 -39.61 4.57
CA PRO A 137 -3.79 -40.80 5.11
C PRO A 137 -2.56 -41.15 4.26
N LYS A 138 -1.47 -41.54 4.94
CA LYS A 138 -0.23 -42.05 4.34
C LYS A 138 -0.47 -43.35 3.60
#